data_8a43079f30bb28590ff68efa8c80db4b
#
_entry.id   8a43079f30bb28590ff68efa8c80db4b
#
_cell.length_a   1.000
_cell.length_b   1.000
_cell.length_c   1.000
_cell.angle_alpha   90.00
_cell.angle_beta   90.00
_cell.angle_gamma   90.00
#
_symmetry.space_group_name_H-M   'P 1'
#
loop_
_entity.id
_entity.type
_entity.pdbx_description
1 polymer ?
#
loop_
_entity_poly.entity_id
_entity_poly.type
_entity_poly.pdbx_seq_one_letter_code
_entity_poly.pdbx_strand_id
1 'polypeptide(L)'
;SAYMCTDMDKMEAVLDDPYILITDKKISNIQEILPLLEQIVQSGARLLIIAEDIEGEALTTLIVNKLRGTFNVVAVKAPGYGDRRKEMLKDIAILTGGQVISEELGLELKDTTMDQLGRAKSVKVQKENTVIVDGCGDKDSIQARVAQIKAQIEDTTSEFDKEKLQERLAKLA
;
A
#
# COMPACT_ATOMS: atom_id res chain seq x y z
N SER A 1 -8.35 10.25 -5.71
CA SER A 1 -8.61 11.41 -6.57
C SER A 1 -9.05 10.97 -7.97
N ALA A 2 -10.05 11.62 -8.52
CA ALA A 2 -10.51 11.37 -9.89
C ALA A 2 -9.39 11.57 -10.93
N TYR A 3 -8.46 12.46 -10.66
CA TYR A 3 -7.33 12.73 -11.56
C TYR A 3 -6.33 11.57 -11.68
N MET A 4 -6.42 10.59 -10.80
CA MET A 4 -5.57 9.39 -10.84
C MET A 4 -6.25 8.21 -11.52
N CYS A 5 -7.51 8.33 -11.95
CA CYS A 5 -8.25 7.25 -12.59
C CYS A 5 -7.72 6.95 -13.98
N THR A 6 -7.64 5.66 -14.33
CA THR A 6 -7.34 5.19 -15.68
C THR A 6 -8.62 4.96 -16.50
N ASP A 7 -9.74 4.69 -15.83
CA ASP A 7 -11.07 4.57 -16.40
C ASP A 7 -12.00 5.58 -15.77
N MET A 8 -12.25 6.68 -16.45
CA MET A 8 -13.04 7.80 -15.91
C MET A 8 -14.51 7.46 -15.77
N ASP A 9 -15.05 6.61 -16.64
CA ASP A 9 -16.47 6.24 -16.58
C ASP A 9 -16.78 5.42 -15.33
N LYS A 10 -15.88 4.54 -14.95
CA LYS A 10 -16.01 3.71 -13.74
C LYS A 10 -15.38 4.35 -12.52
N MET A 11 -14.65 5.45 -12.67
CA MET A 11 -13.88 6.10 -11.62
C MET A 11 -12.90 5.13 -10.96
N GLU A 12 -12.16 4.40 -11.78
CA GLU A 12 -11.18 3.40 -11.36
C GLU A 12 -9.78 3.74 -11.83
N ALA A 13 -8.79 3.36 -11.04
CA ALA A 13 -7.41 3.28 -11.47
C ALA A 13 -6.99 1.81 -11.45
N VAL A 14 -6.47 1.32 -12.57
CA VAL A 14 -5.98 -0.05 -12.70
C VAL A 14 -4.49 -0.01 -13.02
N LEU A 15 -3.71 -0.72 -12.22
CA LEU A 15 -2.27 -0.85 -12.39
C LEU A 15 -1.94 -2.32 -12.64
N ASP A 16 -1.28 -2.61 -13.77
CA ASP A 16 -0.79 -3.96 -14.09
C ASP A 16 0.66 -4.09 -13.65
N ASP A 17 0.96 -5.16 -12.92
CA ASP A 17 2.28 -5.48 -12.40
C ASP A 17 2.95 -4.31 -11.65
N PRO A 18 2.26 -3.67 -10.71
CA PRO A 18 2.79 -2.50 -10.02
C PRO A 18 3.80 -2.86 -8.94
N TYR A 19 4.67 -1.89 -8.61
CA TYR A 19 5.34 -1.82 -7.33
C TYR A 19 4.40 -1.17 -6.31
N ILE A 20 4.54 -1.53 -5.04
CA ILE A 20 3.68 -1.04 -3.96
C ILE A 20 4.56 -0.48 -2.84
N LEU A 21 4.46 0.82 -2.61
CA LEU A 21 5.09 1.49 -1.47
C LEU A 21 4.09 1.50 -0.30
N ILE A 22 4.51 0.98 0.83
CA ILE A 22 3.66 0.87 2.02
C ILE A 22 4.33 1.65 3.14
N THR A 23 3.64 2.65 3.69
CA THR A 23 4.18 3.46 4.78
C THR A 23 3.08 3.87 5.75
N ASP A 24 3.42 4.01 7.02
CA ASP A 24 2.53 4.54 8.06
C ASP A 24 2.65 6.06 8.21
N LYS A 25 3.46 6.70 7.36
CA LYS A 25 3.70 8.14 7.41
C LYS A 25 2.76 8.90 6.50
N LYS A 26 2.58 10.19 6.81
CA LYS A 26 2.02 11.16 5.88
C LYS A 26 3.09 11.62 4.91
N ILE A 27 2.72 11.79 3.65
CA ILE A 27 3.61 12.34 2.63
C ILE A 27 3.08 13.72 2.26
N SER A 28 3.76 14.76 2.70
CA SER A 28 3.42 16.15 2.38
C SER A 28 4.47 16.84 1.53
N ASN A 29 5.70 16.33 1.56
CA ASN A 29 6.83 16.85 0.80
C ASN A 29 7.30 15.81 -0.22
N ILE A 30 7.22 16.16 -1.51
CA ILE A 30 7.61 15.26 -2.60
C ILE A 30 9.08 14.86 -2.54
N GLN A 31 9.92 15.69 -1.93
CA GLN A 31 11.37 15.42 -1.80
C GLN A 31 11.64 14.13 -1.02
N GLU A 32 10.76 13.75 -0.11
CA GLU A 32 10.92 12.52 0.68
C GLU A 32 10.87 11.26 -0.19
N ILE A 33 10.12 11.28 -1.28
CA ILE A 33 9.93 10.12 -2.16
C ILE A 33 10.51 10.33 -3.55
N LEU A 34 11.13 11.49 -3.81
CA LEU A 34 11.65 11.82 -5.13
C LEU A 34 12.68 10.80 -5.64
N PRO A 35 13.67 10.35 -4.84
CA PRO A 35 14.63 9.34 -5.30
C PRO A 35 13.96 8.04 -5.75
N LEU A 36 12.92 7.60 -5.03
CA LEU A 36 12.16 6.42 -5.39
C LEU A 36 11.37 6.62 -6.68
N LEU A 37 10.71 7.78 -6.81
CA LEU A 37 9.94 8.12 -8.01
C LEU A 37 10.85 8.17 -9.25
N GLU A 38 12.06 8.66 -9.12
CA GLU A 38 13.04 8.67 -10.20
C GLU A 38 13.38 7.25 -10.67
N GLN A 39 13.58 6.33 -9.73
CA GLN A 39 13.84 4.92 -10.05
C GLN A 39 12.64 4.29 -10.77
N ILE A 40 11.42 4.57 -10.32
CA ILE A 40 10.18 4.08 -10.92
C ILE A 40 10.05 4.60 -12.36
N VAL A 41 10.27 5.88 -12.59
CA VAL A 41 10.20 6.51 -13.91
C VAL A 41 11.25 5.90 -14.86
N GLN A 42 12.49 5.79 -14.40
CA GLN A 42 13.59 5.22 -15.20
C GLN A 42 13.35 3.78 -15.61
N SER A 43 12.71 2.99 -14.75
CA SER A 43 12.39 1.60 -15.05
C SER A 43 11.12 1.42 -15.89
N GLY A 44 10.35 2.49 -16.12
CA GLY A 44 9.05 2.42 -16.79
C GLY A 44 7.98 1.70 -15.98
N ALA A 45 8.20 1.54 -14.68
CA ALA A 45 7.31 0.80 -13.79
C ALA A 45 6.11 1.63 -13.34
N ARG A 46 5.11 0.93 -12.79
CA ARG A 46 3.94 1.53 -12.17
C ARG A 46 4.07 1.44 -10.66
N LEU A 47 3.54 2.43 -9.95
CA LEU A 47 3.63 2.50 -8.49
C LEU A 47 2.27 2.77 -7.87
N LEU A 48 1.92 1.96 -6.87
CA LEU A 48 0.85 2.25 -5.92
C LEU A 48 1.49 2.71 -4.62
N ILE A 49 1.05 3.85 -4.10
CA ILE A 49 1.49 4.36 -2.80
C ILE A 49 0.35 4.17 -1.80
N ILE A 50 0.62 3.45 -0.73
CA ILE A 50 -0.28 3.31 0.42
C ILE A 50 0.37 4.03 1.59
N ALA A 51 -0.21 5.15 2.01
CA ALA A 51 0.32 6.01 3.06
C ALA A 51 -0.79 6.44 4.01
N GLU A 52 -0.43 6.94 5.20
CA GLU A 52 -1.42 7.49 6.12
C GLU A 52 -2.23 8.60 5.43
N ASP A 53 -1.54 9.48 4.74
CA ASP A 53 -2.16 10.49 3.88
C ASP A 53 -1.11 11.00 2.88
N ILE A 54 -1.59 11.54 1.76
CA ILE A 54 -0.77 12.30 0.82
C ILE A 54 -1.47 13.63 0.62
N GLU A 55 -0.78 14.71 0.95
CA GLU A 55 -1.42 16.03 1.02
C GLU A 55 -0.50 17.12 0.46
N GLY A 56 -1.08 18.30 0.28
CA GLY A 56 -0.35 19.51 -0.12
C GLY A 56 0.39 19.37 -1.43
N GLU A 57 1.63 19.87 -1.44
CA GLU A 57 2.50 19.88 -2.61
C GLU A 57 2.77 18.49 -3.17
N ALA A 58 2.94 17.49 -2.31
CA ALA A 58 3.20 16.12 -2.75
C ALA A 58 2.07 15.58 -3.62
N LEU A 59 0.83 15.74 -3.16
CA LEU A 59 -0.35 15.29 -3.92
C LEU A 59 -0.48 16.05 -5.24
N THR A 60 -0.31 17.36 -5.22
CA THR A 60 -0.39 18.20 -6.42
C THR A 60 0.66 17.77 -7.45
N THR A 61 1.89 17.55 -7.03
CA THR A 61 2.99 17.12 -7.91
C THR A 61 2.69 15.77 -8.55
N LEU A 62 2.19 14.81 -7.78
CA LEU A 62 1.83 13.50 -8.31
C LEU A 62 0.71 13.61 -9.36
N ILE A 63 -0.33 14.39 -9.09
CA ILE A 63 -1.45 14.56 -10.01
C ILE A 63 -0.99 15.22 -11.31
N VAL A 64 -0.20 16.31 -11.25
CA VAL A 64 0.30 17.02 -12.42
C VAL A 64 1.14 16.11 -13.30
N ASN A 65 2.05 15.34 -12.73
CA ASN A 65 2.90 14.44 -13.49
C ASN A 65 2.13 13.24 -14.03
N LYS A 66 1.11 12.78 -13.34
CA LYS A 66 0.19 11.75 -13.84
C LYS A 66 -0.55 12.23 -15.09
N LEU A 67 -1.09 13.45 -15.05
CA LEU A 67 -1.80 14.05 -16.17
C LEU A 67 -0.88 14.30 -17.38
N ARG A 68 0.40 14.59 -17.13
CA ARG A 68 1.42 14.74 -18.18
C ARG A 68 1.93 13.42 -18.73
N GLY A 69 1.54 12.29 -18.13
CA GLY A 69 2.03 10.97 -18.52
C GLY A 69 3.46 10.66 -18.07
N THR A 70 4.06 11.50 -17.23
CA THR A 70 5.43 11.32 -16.72
C THR A 70 5.50 10.20 -15.69
N PHE A 71 4.55 10.19 -14.76
CA PHE A 71 4.44 9.18 -13.71
C PHE A 71 3.24 8.28 -13.94
N ASN A 72 3.42 6.99 -13.72
CA ASN A 72 2.31 6.05 -13.63
C ASN A 72 2.14 5.64 -12.16
N VAL A 73 1.67 6.58 -11.36
CA VAL A 73 1.57 6.50 -9.90
C VAL A 73 0.14 6.74 -9.46
N VAL A 74 -0.35 5.89 -8.56
CA VAL A 74 -1.63 6.06 -7.88
C VAL A 74 -1.37 6.03 -6.37
N ALA A 75 -2.01 6.93 -5.64
CA ALA A 75 -1.88 7.02 -4.20
C ALA A 75 -3.21 6.79 -3.50
N VAL A 76 -3.17 6.02 -2.43
CA VAL A 76 -4.34 5.73 -1.59
C VAL A 76 -3.99 5.90 -0.12
N LYS A 77 -5.00 6.16 0.69
CA LYS A 77 -4.84 6.22 2.14
C LYS A 77 -4.79 4.81 2.73
N ALA A 78 -3.96 4.64 3.75
CA ALA A 78 -3.86 3.39 4.49
C ALA A 78 -5.20 3.06 5.18
N PRO A 79 -5.58 1.77 5.23
CA PRO A 79 -6.82 1.38 5.87
C PRO A 79 -6.72 1.37 7.40
N GLY A 80 -7.85 1.54 8.07
CA GLY A 80 -7.94 1.48 9.54
C GLY A 80 -7.38 2.71 10.23
N TYR A 81 -7.21 2.58 11.54
CA TYR A 81 -6.74 3.65 12.44
C TYR A 81 -5.85 3.07 13.53
N GLY A 82 -4.89 3.86 14.01
CA GLY A 82 -4.04 3.51 15.15
C GLY A 82 -3.27 2.21 14.94
N ASP A 83 -3.23 1.37 15.95
CA ASP A 83 -2.49 0.11 15.92
C ASP A 83 -3.06 -0.89 14.89
N ARG A 84 -4.36 -0.83 14.62
CA ARG A 84 -4.97 -1.67 13.58
C ARG A 84 -4.43 -1.32 12.20
N ARG A 85 -4.24 -0.02 11.93
CA ARG A 85 -3.62 0.43 10.67
C ARG A 85 -2.24 -0.17 10.50
N LYS A 86 -1.43 -0.15 11.55
CA LYS A 86 -0.08 -0.74 11.52
C LYS A 86 -0.13 -2.23 11.21
N GLU A 87 -1.04 -2.95 11.85
CA GLU A 87 -1.20 -4.38 11.61
C GLU A 87 -1.71 -4.68 10.19
N MET A 88 -2.65 -3.88 9.68
CA MET A 88 -3.14 -4.02 8.32
C MET A 88 -2.06 -3.72 7.28
N LEU A 89 -1.22 -2.72 7.53
CA LEU A 89 -0.07 -2.43 6.66
C LEU A 89 0.94 -3.58 6.64
N LYS A 90 1.19 -4.20 7.79
CA LYS A 90 2.04 -5.41 7.86
C LYS A 90 1.43 -6.57 7.07
N ASP A 91 0.12 -6.76 7.15
CA ASP A 91 -0.58 -7.77 6.37
C ASP A 91 -0.38 -7.57 4.87
N ILE A 92 -0.53 -6.32 4.41
CA ILE A 92 -0.33 -5.97 3.00
C ILE A 92 1.12 -6.20 2.59
N ALA A 93 2.09 -5.82 3.43
CA ALA A 93 3.50 -6.01 3.15
C ALA A 93 3.83 -7.51 2.99
N ILE A 94 3.34 -8.36 3.89
CA ILE A 94 3.53 -9.80 3.82
C ILE A 94 2.90 -10.38 2.56
N LEU A 95 1.68 -9.95 2.24
CA LEU A 95 0.95 -10.44 1.07
C LEU A 95 1.63 -10.09 -0.25
N THR A 96 2.30 -8.96 -0.32
CA THR A 96 2.94 -8.45 -1.54
C THR A 96 4.46 -8.63 -1.56
N GLY A 97 5.05 -9.10 -0.48
CA GLY A 97 6.50 -9.29 -0.38
C GLY A 97 7.30 -8.02 -0.16
N GLY A 98 6.64 -6.93 0.27
CA GLY A 98 7.27 -5.65 0.57
C GLY A 98 7.59 -5.47 2.05
N GLN A 99 7.98 -4.25 2.39
CA GLN A 99 8.25 -3.82 3.76
C GLN A 99 7.43 -2.58 4.07
N VAL A 100 6.97 -2.45 5.32
CA VAL A 100 6.36 -1.21 5.80
C VAL A 100 7.47 -0.22 6.10
N ILE A 101 7.45 0.92 5.44
CA ILE A 101 8.43 1.99 5.68
C ILE A 101 7.96 2.79 6.89
N SER A 102 8.55 2.51 8.04
CA SER A 102 8.17 3.04 9.34
C SER A 102 9.39 3.44 10.15
N GLU A 103 9.30 4.54 10.87
CA GLU A 103 10.36 4.98 11.78
C GLU A 103 10.60 3.96 12.90
N GLU A 104 9.55 3.31 13.37
CA GLU A 104 9.66 2.26 14.39
C GLU A 104 10.56 1.10 13.94
N LEU A 105 10.61 0.86 12.64
CA LEU A 105 11.45 -0.18 12.03
C LEU A 105 12.81 0.37 11.55
N GLY A 106 13.09 1.65 11.81
CA GLY A 106 14.32 2.30 11.39
C GLY A 106 14.39 2.60 9.90
N LEU A 107 13.25 2.62 9.21
CA LEU A 107 13.17 2.87 7.77
C LEU A 107 12.65 4.29 7.48
N GLU A 108 13.26 4.94 6.49
CA GLU A 108 12.87 6.28 6.07
C GLU A 108 12.50 6.30 4.58
N LEU A 109 11.54 7.15 4.21
CA LEU A 109 11.08 7.27 2.83
C LEU A 109 12.19 7.69 1.88
N LYS A 110 13.05 8.61 2.31
CA LYS A 110 14.17 9.12 1.48
C LYS A 110 15.20 8.04 1.13
N ASP A 111 15.30 7.00 1.94
CA ASP A 111 16.27 5.90 1.78
C ASP A 111 15.63 4.64 1.20
N THR A 112 14.35 4.71 0.81
CA THR A 112 13.61 3.57 0.28
C THR A 112 14.08 3.22 -1.13
N THR A 113 14.30 1.92 -1.37
CA THR A 113 14.70 1.38 -2.66
C THR A 113 13.62 0.45 -3.22
N MET A 114 13.70 0.12 -4.51
CA MET A 114 12.69 -0.69 -5.18
C MET A 114 12.59 -2.11 -4.62
N ASP A 115 13.66 -2.65 -4.09
CA ASP A 115 13.67 -4.00 -3.48
C ASP A 115 12.89 -4.07 -2.16
N GLN A 116 12.58 -2.93 -1.53
CA GLN A 116 11.74 -2.85 -0.34
C GLN A 116 10.25 -2.74 -0.66
N LEU A 117 9.90 -2.57 -1.93
CA LEU A 117 8.52 -2.42 -2.36
C LEU A 117 7.85 -3.77 -2.55
N GLY A 118 6.53 -3.81 -2.31
CA GLY A 118 5.72 -4.98 -2.63
C GLY A 118 5.43 -5.08 -4.12
N ARG A 119 4.96 -6.25 -4.54
CA ARG A 119 4.56 -6.55 -5.93
C ARG A 119 3.25 -7.30 -5.96
N ALA A 120 2.49 -7.09 -7.01
CA ALA A 120 1.27 -7.85 -7.29
C ALA A 120 1.07 -7.96 -8.80
N LYS A 121 0.21 -8.88 -9.22
CA LYS A 121 -0.16 -9.02 -10.63
C LYS A 121 -0.90 -7.79 -11.12
N SER A 122 -1.87 -7.32 -10.34
CA SER A 122 -2.62 -6.10 -10.63
C SER A 122 -3.19 -5.49 -9.37
N VAL A 123 -3.52 -4.19 -9.46
CA VAL A 123 -4.22 -3.47 -8.40
C VAL A 123 -5.33 -2.64 -9.04
N LYS A 124 -6.53 -2.73 -8.47
CA LYS A 124 -7.68 -1.91 -8.87
C LYS A 124 -8.03 -0.98 -7.73
N VAL A 125 -8.00 0.32 -7.98
CA VAL A 125 -8.34 1.36 -6.99
C VAL A 125 -9.65 2.01 -7.38
N GLN A 126 -10.62 1.96 -6.48
CA GLN A 126 -11.90 2.64 -6.59
C GLN A 126 -12.02 3.65 -5.47
N LYS A 127 -13.11 4.43 -5.45
CA LYS A 127 -13.34 5.48 -4.47
C LYS A 127 -13.19 4.99 -3.01
N GLU A 128 -13.76 3.84 -2.70
CA GLU A 128 -13.82 3.31 -1.34
C GLU A 128 -13.00 2.04 -1.12
N ASN A 129 -12.61 1.38 -2.21
CA ASN A 129 -11.95 0.07 -2.14
C ASN A 129 -10.72 0.03 -3.02
N THR A 130 -9.72 -0.68 -2.55
CA THR A 130 -8.53 -1.04 -3.32
C THR A 130 -8.40 -2.56 -3.27
N VAL A 131 -8.31 -3.20 -4.44
CA VAL A 131 -8.17 -4.64 -4.56
C VAL A 131 -6.79 -4.95 -5.11
N ILE A 132 -6.02 -5.75 -4.38
CA ILE A 132 -4.71 -6.25 -4.79
C ILE A 132 -4.91 -7.70 -5.25
N VAL A 133 -4.58 -7.97 -6.50
CA VAL A 133 -4.77 -9.29 -7.11
C VAL A 133 -3.41 -9.97 -7.26
N ASP A 134 -3.32 -11.20 -6.74
CA ASP A 134 -2.13 -12.05 -6.81
C ASP A 134 -0.88 -11.31 -6.31
N GLY A 135 -0.88 -10.98 -5.02
CA GLY A 135 0.31 -10.46 -4.33
C GLY A 135 1.47 -11.44 -4.42
N CYS A 136 2.67 -10.92 -4.63
CA CYS A 136 3.87 -11.72 -4.87
C CYS A 136 4.63 -12.07 -3.57
N GLY A 137 3.94 -12.05 -2.43
CA GLY A 137 4.54 -12.41 -1.15
C GLY A 137 4.88 -13.91 -1.04
N ASP A 138 5.79 -14.23 -0.14
CA ASP A 138 6.18 -15.60 0.16
C ASP A 138 5.02 -16.36 0.84
N LYS A 139 4.67 -17.52 0.31
CA LYS A 139 3.56 -18.33 0.81
C LYS A 139 3.75 -18.75 2.27
N ASP A 140 4.96 -19.08 2.66
CA ASP A 140 5.25 -19.50 4.04
C ASP A 140 5.07 -18.33 5.01
N SER A 141 5.49 -17.13 4.62
CA SER A 141 5.28 -15.92 5.42
C SER A 141 3.80 -15.59 5.56
N ILE A 142 3.03 -15.73 4.49
CA ILE A 142 1.57 -15.52 4.51
C ILE A 142 0.90 -16.53 5.45
N GLN A 143 1.26 -17.79 5.37
CA GLN A 143 0.71 -18.85 6.23
C GLN A 143 1.07 -18.63 7.69
N ALA A 144 2.29 -18.19 7.97
CA ALA A 144 2.72 -17.85 9.33
C ALA A 144 1.90 -16.69 9.90
N ARG A 145 1.61 -15.67 9.09
CA ARG A 145 0.77 -14.55 9.48
C ARG A 145 -0.67 -14.99 9.73
N VAL A 146 -1.22 -15.85 8.88
CA VAL A 146 -2.57 -16.43 9.06
C VAL A 146 -2.64 -17.18 10.39
N ALA A 147 -1.65 -18.00 10.69
CA ALA A 147 -1.61 -18.75 11.96
C ALA A 147 -1.54 -17.82 13.16
N GLN A 148 -0.77 -16.76 13.09
CA GLN A 148 -0.66 -15.74 14.15
C GLN A 148 -2.00 -15.06 14.41
N ILE A 149 -2.73 -14.68 13.35
CA ILE A 149 -4.05 -14.04 13.50
C ILE A 149 -5.07 -15.04 14.07
N LYS A 150 -5.06 -16.27 13.64
CA LYS A 150 -5.94 -17.34 14.21
C LYS A 150 -5.71 -17.51 15.71
N ALA A 151 -4.45 -17.50 16.14
CA ALA A 151 -4.13 -17.58 17.56
C ALA A 151 -4.65 -16.38 18.34
N GLN A 152 -4.55 -15.18 17.78
CA GLN A 152 -5.08 -13.96 18.38
C GLN A 152 -6.62 -14.00 18.51
N ILE A 153 -7.31 -14.56 17.52
CA ILE A 153 -8.77 -14.72 17.56
C ILE A 153 -9.17 -15.62 18.74
N GLU A 154 -8.45 -16.71 18.99
CA GLU A 154 -8.71 -17.62 20.10
C GLU A 154 -8.45 -16.98 21.46
N ASP A 155 -7.46 -16.08 21.54
CA ASP A 155 -7.03 -15.46 22.80
C ASP A 155 -7.84 -14.23 23.18
N THR A 156 -8.50 -13.57 22.21
CA THR A 156 -9.23 -12.34 22.51
C THR A 156 -10.58 -12.61 23.17
N THR A 157 -10.91 -11.77 24.15
CA THR A 157 -12.21 -11.82 24.85
C THR A 157 -13.19 -10.77 24.33
N SER A 158 -12.72 -9.82 23.51
CA SER A 158 -13.53 -8.77 22.91
C SER A 158 -14.16 -9.25 21.61
N GLU A 159 -15.48 -9.24 21.52
CA GLU A 159 -16.19 -9.58 20.27
C GLU A 159 -15.86 -8.62 19.14
N PHE A 160 -15.67 -7.35 19.45
CA PHE A 160 -15.27 -6.34 18.46
C PHE A 160 -13.88 -6.64 17.89
N ASP A 161 -12.91 -6.92 18.75
CA ASP A 161 -11.54 -7.25 18.30
C ASP A 161 -11.52 -8.56 17.51
N LYS A 162 -12.30 -9.53 17.93
CA LYS A 162 -12.45 -10.81 17.24
C LYS A 162 -12.98 -10.60 15.81
N GLU A 163 -14.01 -9.77 15.66
CA GLU A 163 -14.56 -9.43 14.35
C GLU A 163 -13.51 -8.78 13.44
N LYS A 164 -12.74 -7.82 13.97
CA LYS A 164 -11.67 -7.15 13.21
C LYS A 164 -10.54 -8.09 12.82
N LEU A 165 -10.18 -9.02 13.69
CA LEU A 165 -9.20 -10.06 13.38
C LEU A 165 -9.70 -11.01 12.29
N GLN A 166 -10.98 -11.38 12.34
CA GLN A 166 -11.61 -12.23 11.32
C GLN A 166 -11.63 -11.54 9.95
N GLU A 167 -11.89 -10.23 9.90
CA GLU A 167 -11.84 -9.45 8.66
C GLU A 167 -10.43 -9.47 8.05
N ARG A 168 -9.40 -9.29 8.87
CA ARG A 168 -8.00 -9.38 8.42
C ARG A 168 -7.66 -10.77 7.89
N LEU A 169 -8.08 -11.80 8.62
CA LEU A 169 -7.85 -13.19 8.22
C LEU A 169 -8.46 -13.49 6.84
N ALA A 170 -9.69 -13.03 6.61
CA ALA A 170 -10.37 -13.24 5.34
C ALA A 170 -9.64 -12.62 4.15
N LYS A 171 -8.93 -11.52 4.36
CA LYS A 171 -8.15 -10.87 3.30
C LYS A 171 -6.83 -11.58 2.98
N LEU A 172 -6.30 -12.34 3.94
CA LEU A 172 -5.03 -13.06 3.78
C LEU A 172 -5.21 -14.52 3.34
N ALA A 173 -6.30 -15.12 3.73
CA ALA A 173 -6.54 -16.54 3.50
C ALA A 173 -7.15 -16.85 2.13
#